data_8ae080786489f405a8ca4367d63fb870
#
_entry.id   8ae080786489f405a8ca4367d63fb870
#
_cell.length_a   1.000
_cell.length_b   1.000
_cell.length_c   1.000
_cell.angle_alpha   90.00
_cell.angle_beta   90.00
_cell.angle_gamma   90.00
#
_symmetry.space_group_name_H-M   'P 1'
#
loop_
_entity.id
_entity.type
_entity.pdbx_description
1 polymer ?
#
loop_
_entity_poly.entity_id
_entity_poly.type
_entity_poly.pdbx_seq_one_letter_code
_entity_poly.pdbx_strand_id
1 'polypeptide(L)'
;MPRFAHTDWPATLWIARHGQSAGNVARDSAEERGLPLIDLQTRDADTPLSQLGMEQARAMGAWFSRMPDTERPNVVFTSPFVRSQQTAWAVTDALGIPRSEIEVDERLREKEFGILDRYTVQGIRSTFPELAEQRALVGKFYFRPPGGESWCDVILRLRSVVEVLRRDHVADRVLIVAHQVIVNCFRYLLEHLDEAAILAIDRQADVPNCGLTEYALQDITQVSACFRLVAANQVAPMEAEAAAVTVAPDEPKGPK
;
A
#
# COMPACT_ATOMS: atom_id res chain seq x y z
N MET A 1 0.12 21.15 35.67
CA MET A 1 -0.59 19.90 35.35
C MET A 1 -0.16 19.47 33.97
N PRO A 2 0.45 18.31 33.79
CA PRO A 2 0.80 17.84 32.46
C PRO A 2 -0.50 17.52 31.73
N ARG A 3 -0.75 18.27 30.65
CA ARG A 3 -1.85 17.99 29.75
C ARG A 3 -1.47 16.80 28.88
N PHE A 4 -2.24 15.71 29.03
CA PHE A 4 -2.50 14.66 28.07
C PHE A 4 -1.39 13.67 27.72
N ALA A 5 -1.32 12.60 28.53
CA ALA A 5 -1.00 11.29 28.03
C ALA A 5 -2.29 10.68 27.41
N HIS A 6 -2.81 11.24 26.33
CA HIS A 6 -3.81 10.56 25.51
C HIS A 6 -3.05 9.86 24.40
N THR A 7 -3.08 8.55 24.44
CA THR A 7 -2.72 7.67 23.32
C THR A 7 -3.83 7.80 22.27
N ASP A 8 -3.77 8.84 21.45
CA ASP A 8 -4.73 9.07 20.37
C ASP A 8 -4.38 8.20 19.14
N TRP A 9 -3.95 6.95 19.34
CA TRP A 9 -3.49 6.09 18.26
C TRP A 9 -3.99 4.65 18.46
N PRO A 10 -4.12 3.86 17.38
CA PRO A 10 -4.21 2.42 17.46
C PRO A 10 -3.06 1.81 18.28
N ALA A 11 -3.30 0.68 18.91
CA ALA A 11 -2.22 -0.06 19.60
C ALA A 11 -1.20 -0.61 18.60
N THR A 12 -1.69 -1.11 17.46
CA THR A 12 -0.87 -1.60 16.35
C THR A 12 -1.51 -1.19 15.02
N LEU A 13 -0.69 -0.83 14.06
CA LEU A 13 -1.11 -0.54 12.69
C LEU A 13 -0.27 -1.37 11.71
N TRP A 14 -0.92 -2.23 10.95
CA TRP A 14 -0.32 -2.90 9.81
C TRP A 14 -0.81 -2.27 8.52
N ILE A 15 0.10 -2.03 7.61
CA ILE A 15 -0.20 -1.55 6.27
C ILE A 15 0.34 -2.58 5.27
N ALA A 16 -0.54 -3.21 4.55
CA ALA A 16 -0.25 -4.27 3.60
C ALA A 16 -0.48 -3.79 2.16
N ARG A 17 0.42 -4.15 1.25
CA ARG A 17 0.12 -4.14 -0.17
C ARG A 17 -0.75 -5.34 -0.51
N HIS A 18 -1.70 -5.20 -1.44
CA HIS A 18 -2.49 -6.32 -1.98
C HIS A 18 -1.61 -7.44 -2.54
N GLY A 19 -2.13 -8.66 -2.63
CA GLY A 19 -1.49 -9.79 -3.32
C GLY A 19 -1.26 -9.51 -4.81
N GLN A 20 -0.44 -10.31 -5.48
CA GLN A 20 -0.18 -10.14 -6.92
C GLN A 20 -1.51 -10.06 -7.70
N SER A 21 -1.67 -9.03 -8.52
CA SER A 21 -2.85 -8.84 -9.36
C SER A 21 -2.62 -9.35 -10.78
N ALA A 22 -3.72 -9.57 -11.52
CA ALA A 22 -3.66 -9.81 -12.96
C ALA A 22 -2.97 -8.64 -13.69
N GLY A 23 -3.08 -7.42 -13.15
CA GLY A 23 -2.39 -6.24 -13.67
C GLY A 23 -0.87 -6.30 -13.48
N ASN A 24 -0.39 -6.80 -12.32
CA ASN A 24 1.04 -7.01 -12.11
C ASN A 24 1.60 -8.01 -13.14
N VAL A 25 0.91 -9.14 -13.34
CA VAL A 25 1.32 -10.18 -14.32
C VAL A 25 1.34 -9.61 -15.74
N ALA A 26 0.30 -8.87 -16.13
CA ALA A 26 0.22 -8.27 -17.46
C ALA A 26 1.32 -7.22 -17.69
N ARG A 27 1.65 -6.42 -16.65
CA ARG A 27 2.74 -5.45 -16.70
C ARG A 27 4.09 -6.13 -16.89
N ASP A 28 4.41 -7.13 -16.05
CA ASP A 28 5.68 -7.86 -16.15
C ASP A 28 5.86 -8.44 -17.55
N SER A 29 4.80 -9.07 -18.09
CA SER A 29 4.81 -9.61 -19.46
C SER A 29 5.00 -8.51 -20.52
N ALA A 30 4.38 -7.34 -20.36
CA ALA A 30 4.53 -6.24 -21.30
C ALA A 30 5.95 -5.65 -21.27
N GLU A 31 6.54 -5.50 -20.07
CA GLU A 31 7.89 -5.00 -19.91
C GLU A 31 8.94 -5.98 -20.45
N GLU A 32 8.82 -7.30 -20.17
CA GLU A 32 9.70 -8.34 -20.73
C GLU A 32 9.67 -8.36 -22.26
N ARG A 33 8.51 -8.12 -22.85
CA ARG A 33 8.32 -8.11 -24.29
C ARG A 33 8.60 -6.74 -24.94
N GLY A 34 8.94 -5.72 -24.15
CA GLY A 34 9.18 -4.36 -24.63
C GLY A 34 7.94 -3.72 -25.26
N LEU A 35 6.74 -4.06 -24.78
CA LEU A 35 5.49 -3.50 -25.29
C LEU A 35 5.22 -2.13 -24.69
N PRO A 36 4.65 -1.17 -25.48
CA PRO A 36 4.35 0.15 -24.96
C PRO A 36 3.10 0.18 -24.04
N LEU A 37 2.22 -0.81 -24.17
CA LEU A 37 0.95 -0.89 -23.43
C LEU A 37 0.83 -2.21 -22.69
N ILE A 38 0.24 -2.15 -21.51
CA ILE A 38 -0.16 -3.30 -20.70
C ILE A 38 -1.52 -3.78 -21.22
N ASP A 39 -1.59 -5.04 -21.62
CA ASP A 39 -2.84 -5.65 -22.13
C ASP A 39 -3.75 -6.04 -20.95
N LEU A 40 -4.66 -5.14 -20.61
CA LEU A 40 -5.70 -5.34 -19.61
C LEU A 40 -7.06 -5.00 -20.19
N GLN A 41 -8.03 -5.90 -20.01
CA GLN A 41 -9.40 -5.71 -20.46
C GLN A 41 -10.31 -5.04 -19.41
N THR A 42 -9.86 -4.98 -18.15
CA THR A 42 -10.58 -4.37 -17.03
C THR A 42 -10.04 -2.98 -16.73
N ARG A 43 -10.85 -2.12 -16.08
CA ARG A 43 -10.33 -0.91 -15.45
C ARG A 43 -9.35 -1.31 -14.34
N ASP A 44 -8.41 -0.45 -14.00
CA ASP A 44 -7.45 -0.73 -12.93
C ASP A 44 -8.15 -1.08 -11.61
N ALA A 45 -9.20 -0.32 -11.26
CA ALA A 45 -9.99 -0.58 -10.04
C ALA A 45 -10.65 -1.95 -9.99
N ASP A 46 -11.00 -2.52 -11.17
CA ASP A 46 -11.71 -3.79 -11.30
C ASP A 46 -10.76 -4.98 -11.53
N THR A 47 -9.46 -4.74 -11.58
CA THR A 47 -8.44 -5.77 -11.83
C THR A 47 -8.30 -6.68 -10.59
N PRO A 48 -8.57 -8.00 -10.74
CA PRO A 48 -8.54 -8.94 -9.62
C PRO A 48 -7.12 -9.41 -9.28
N LEU A 49 -7.01 -10.14 -8.19
CA LEU A 49 -5.82 -10.93 -7.88
C LEU A 49 -5.56 -12.01 -8.94
N SER A 50 -4.29 -12.33 -9.16
CA SER A 50 -3.89 -13.55 -9.85
C SER A 50 -4.11 -14.78 -8.96
N GLN A 51 -3.95 -15.99 -9.52
CA GLN A 51 -3.99 -17.21 -8.72
C GLN A 51 -2.96 -17.18 -7.59
N LEU A 52 -1.73 -16.77 -7.90
CA LEU A 52 -0.67 -16.61 -6.90
C LEU A 52 -1.03 -15.52 -5.87
N GLY A 53 -1.62 -14.40 -6.31
CA GLY A 53 -2.07 -13.36 -5.38
C GLY A 53 -3.12 -13.84 -4.38
N MET A 54 -4.02 -14.74 -4.80
CA MET A 54 -4.98 -15.38 -3.89
C MET A 54 -4.27 -16.30 -2.88
N GLU A 55 -3.22 -16.99 -3.28
CA GLU A 55 -2.40 -17.82 -2.37
C GLU A 55 -1.66 -16.95 -1.37
N GLN A 56 -1.04 -15.86 -1.82
CA GLN A 56 -0.38 -14.87 -0.96
C GLN A 56 -1.35 -14.26 0.07
N ALA A 57 -2.56 -13.89 -0.37
CA ALA A 57 -3.58 -13.33 0.52
C ALA A 57 -4.04 -14.33 1.59
N ARG A 58 -4.21 -15.63 1.22
CA ARG A 58 -4.52 -16.70 2.17
C ARG A 58 -3.37 -16.94 3.16
N ALA A 59 -2.13 -16.89 2.69
CA ALA A 59 -0.94 -17.01 3.54
C ALA A 59 -0.91 -15.89 4.60
N MET A 60 -1.22 -14.67 4.23
CA MET A 60 -1.34 -13.55 5.18
C MET A 60 -2.46 -13.80 6.20
N GLY A 61 -3.62 -14.27 5.76
CA GLY A 61 -4.74 -14.61 6.64
C GLY A 61 -4.36 -15.71 7.64
N ALA A 62 -3.74 -16.78 7.15
CA ALA A 62 -3.26 -17.88 8.00
C ALA A 62 -2.21 -17.43 9.02
N TRP A 63 -1.32 -16.52 8.62
CA TRP A 63 -0.32 -15.96 9.53
C TRP A 63 -0.96 -15.16 10.67
N PHE A 64 -1.89 -14.26 10.38
CA PHE A 64 -2.63 -13.52 11.41
C PHE A 64 -3.48 -14.44 12.30
N SER A 65 -4.08 -15.51 11.74
CA SER A 65 -4.91 -16.42 12.52
C SER A 65 -4.14 -17.22 13.58
N ARG A 66 -2.82 -17.34 13.45
CA ARG A 66 -1.96 -17.96 14.47
C ARG A 66 -1.59 -17.04 15.63
N MET A 67 -1.83 -15.74 15.48
CA MET A 67 -1.62 -14.81 16.60
C MET A 67 -2.73 -14.97 17.65
N PRO A 68 -2.42 -14.70 18.93
CA PRO A 68 -3.45 -14.58 19.95
C PRO A 68 -4.52 -13.57 19.56
N ASP A 69 -5.78 -13.80 19.95
CA ASP A 69 -6.91 -12.92 19.68
C ASP A 69 -6.66 -11.46 20.14
N THR A 70 -5.85 -11.30 21.18
CA THR A 70 -5.49 -10.00 21.75
C THR A 70 -4.38 -9.27 20.98
N GLU A 71 -3.75 -9.91 20.00
CA GLU A 71 -2.62 -9.36 19.24
C GLU A 71 -2.91 -9.21 17.75
N ARG A 72 -3.86 -9.99 17.19
CA ARG A 72 -4.24 -9.94 15.78
C ARG A 72 -5.14 -8.75 15.45
N PRO A 73 -5.29 -8.34 14.18
CA PRO A 73 -6.19 -7.27 13.76
C PRO A 73 -7.63 -7.49 14.23
N ASN A 74 -8.26 -6.44 14.75
CA ASN A 74 -9.69 -6.40 15.08
C ASN A 74 -10.47 -5.39 14.23
N VAL A 75 -9.77 -4.52 13.49
CA VAL A 75 -10.33 -3.59 12.52
C VAL A 75 -9.59 -3.75 11.20
N VAL A 76 -10.32 -3.80 10.08
CA VAL A 76 -9.73 -3.95 8.74
C VAL A 76 -10.27 -2.87 7.80
N PHE A 77 -9.38 -2.06 7.29
CA PHE A 77 -9.62 -1.12 6.20
C PHE A 77 -9.12 -1.68 4.87
N THR A 78 -9.79 -1.35 3.79
CA THR A 78 -9.32 -1.71 2.45
C THR A 78 -9.58 -0.61 1.43
N SER A 79 -8.72 -0.53 0.43
CA SER A 79 -8.99 0.20 -0.81
C SER A 79 -10.24 -0.34 -1.51
N PRO A 80 -11.00 0.49 -2.24
CA PRO A 80 -12.14 0.04 -3.04
C PRO A 80 -11.75 -0.83 -4.25
N PHE A 81 -10.47 -0.95 -4.57
CA PHE A 81 -9.99 -1.75 -5.71
C PHE A 81 -10.14 -3.25 -5.44
N VAL A 82 -10.63 -3.99 -6.43
CA VAL A 82 -10.98 -5.41 -6.31
C VAL A 82 -9.84 -6.24 -5.72
N ARG A 83 -8.59 -6.07 -6.17
CA ARG A 83 -7.41 -6.79 -5.65
C ARG A 83 -7.15 -6.56 -4.17
N SER A 84 -7.38 -5.35 -3.67
CA SER A 84 -7.25 -5.04 -2.25
C SER A 84 -8.38 -5.65 -1.44
N GLN A 85 -9.62 -5.56 -1.91
CA GLN A 85 -10.76 -6.19 -1.25
C GLN A 85 -10.61 -7.71 -1.17
N GLN A 86 -10.19 -8.37 -2.27
CA GLN A 86 -9.93 -9.81 -2.28
C GLN A 86 -8.84 -10.22 -1.29
N THR A 87 -7.80 -9.40 -1.15
CA THR A 87 -6.76 -9.62 -0.13
C THR A 87 -7.33 -9.48 1.28
N ALA A 88 -8.10 -8.41 1.54
CA ALA A 88 -8.76 -8.19 2.83
C ALA A 88 -9.74 -9.32 3.17
N TRP A 89 -10.54 -9.80 2.21
CA TRP A 89 -11.46 -10.92 2.42
C TRP A 89 -10.74 -12.20 2.85
N ALA A 90 -9.62 -12.52 2.20
CA ALA A 90 -8.85 -13.72 2.56
C ALA A 90 -8.33 -13.64 4.01
N VAL A 91 -7.95 -12.43 4.48
CA VAL A 91 -7.52 -12.22 5.86
C VAL A 91 -8.72 -12.31 6.81
N THR A 92 -9.80 -11.59 6.54
CA THR A 92 -10.97 -11.55 7.43
C THR A 92 -11.68 -12.90 7.51
N ASP A 93 -11.77 -13.66 6.42
CA ASP A 93 -12.28 -15.03 6.41
C ASP A 93 -11.48 -15.94 7.36
N ALA A 94 -10.14 -15.80 7.38
CA ALA A 94 -9.27 -16.56 8.28
C ALA A 94 -9.37 -16.13 9.75
N LEU A 95 -9.73 -14.88 10.00
CA LEU A 95 -9.92 -14.32 11.35
C LEU A 95 -11.33 -14.48 11.90
N GLY A 96 -12.29 -14.91 11.07
CA GLY A 96 -13.71 -14.97 11.43
C GLY A 96 -14.38 -13.60 11.54
N ILE A 97 -13.81 -12.56 10.91
CA ILE A 97 -14.39 -11.21 10.84
C ILE A 97 -15.37 -11.17 9.66
N PRO A 98 -16.64 -10.79 9.87
CA PRO A 98 -17.60 -10.64 8.79
C PRO A 98 -17.15 -9.63 7.73
N ARG A 99 -17.30 -9.93 6.46
CA ARG A 99 -16.92 -9.00 5.38
C ARG A 99 -17.69 -7.67 5.43
N SER A 100 -18.85 -7.63 6.05
CA SER A 100 -19.62 -6.41 6.29
C SER A 100 -18.99 -5.47 7.33
N GLU A 101 -18.02 -5.93 8.08
CA GLU A 101 -17.26 -5.14 9.06
C GLU A 101 -15.96 -4.58 8.47
N ILE A 102 -15.64 -4.89 7.21
CA ILE A 102 -14.50 -4.29 6.53
C ILE A 102 -14.87 -2.86 6.12
N GLU A 103 -14.06 -1.92 6.51
CA GLU A 103 -14.19 -0.53 6.12
C GLU A 103 -13.53 -0.28 4.75
N VAL A 104 -14.36 -0.06 3.73
CA VAL A 104 -13.89 0.29 2.38
C VAL A 104 -13.76 1.82 2.29
N ASP A 105 -12.53 2.30 2.11
CA ASP A 105 -12.23 3.73 2.09
C ASP A 105 -11.61 4.13 0.74
N GLU A 106 -12.28 5.03 0.01
CA GLU A 106 -11.83 5.53 -1.29
C GLU A 106 -10.51 6.31 -1.22
N ARG A 107 -10.14 6.82 -0.06
CA ARG A 107 -8.87 7.50 0.17
C ARG A 107 -7.67 6.55 0.15
N LEU A 108 -7.92 5.23 0.24
CA LEU A 108 -6.91 4.17 0.17
C LEU A 108 -6.67 3.65 -1.25
N ARG A 109 -7.40 4.17 -2.29
CA ARG A 109 -7.18 3.78 -3.68
C ARG A 109 -5.74 4.02 -4.11
N GLU A 110 -5.25 3.28 -5.11
CA GLU A 110 -3.91 3.54 -5.65
C GLU A 110 -3.82 4.96 -6.22
N LYS A 111 -2.61 5.43 -6.41
CA LYS A 111 -2.32 6.71 -7.07
C LYS A 111 -2.87 6.66 -8.50
N GLU A 112 -3.63 7.68 -8.87
CA GLU A 112 -4.14 7.82 -10.23
C GLU A 112 -3.02 8.17 -11.21
N PHE A 113 -2.88 7.37 -12.27
CA PHE A 113 -1.88 7.61 -13.32
C PHE A 113 -2.41 8.47 -14.47
N GLY A 114 -3.72 8.76 -14.51
CA GLY A 114 -4.36 9.59 -15.53
C GLY A 114 -4.10 9.05 -16.95
N ILE A 115 -3.68 9.92 -17.87
CA ILE A 115 -3.41 9.50 -19.25
C ILE A 115 -2.23 8.53 -19.41
N LEU A 116 -1.43 8.33 -18.36
CA LEU A 116 -0.30 7.39 -18.35
C LEU A 116 -0.73 5.99 -17.87
N ASP A 117 -1.99 5.81 -17.50
CA ASP A 117 -2.50 4.49 -17.11
C ASP A 117 -2.29 3.47 -18.22
N ARG A 118 -1.90 2.25 -17.85
CA ARG A 118 -1.57 1.12 -18.74
C ARG A 118 -0.36 1.32 -19.67
N TYR A 119 0.37 2.42 -19.58
CA TYR A 119 1.61 2.54 -20.33
C TYR A 119 2.78 1.94 -19.55
N THR A 120 3.66 1.20 -20.24
CA THR A 120 4.98 0.82 -19.72
C THR A 120 5.89 2.05 -19.73
N VAL A 121 7.05 1.97 -19.04
CA VAL A 121 8.06 3.04 -19.12
C VAL A 121 8.46 3.38 -20.55
N GLN A 122 8.63 2.33 -21.40
CA GLN A 122 8.96 2.52 -22.80
C GLN A 122 7.80 3.19 -23.55
N GLY A 123 6.56 2.77 -23.26
CA GLY A 123 5.36 3.36 -23.85
C GLY A 123 5.20 4.84 -23.50
N ILE A 124 5.46 5.24 -22.25
CA ILE A 124 5.43 6.64 -21.84
C ILE A 124 6.47 7.44 -22.61
N ARG A 125 7.71 6.95 -22.69
CA ARG A 125 8.80 7.65 -23.40
C ARG A 125 8.53 7.81 -24.90
N SER A 126 7.91 6.82 -25.52
CA SER A 126 7.62 6.85 -26.96
C SER A 126 6.36 7.65 -27.32
N THR A 127 5.33 7.64 -26.45
CA THR A 127 4.03 8.26 -26.74
C THR A 127 3.91 9.66 -26.14
N PHE A 128 4.53 9.91 -24.98
CA PHE A 128 4.46 11.17 -24.23
C PHE A 128 5.86 11.65 -23.81
N PRO A 129 6.80 11.87 -24.76
CA PRO A 129 8.17 12.26 -24.42
C PRO A 129 8.21 13.55 -23.59
N GLU A 130 7.34 14.53 -23.85
CA GLU A 130 7.24 15.78 -23.10
C GLU A 130 6.83 15.58 -21.62
N LEU A 131 5.99 14.58 -21.33
CA LEU A 131 5.63 14.24 -19.94
C LEU A 131 6.76 13.50 -19.24
N ALA A 132 7.51 12.67 -19.96
CA ALA A 132 8.71 12.02 -19.42
C ALA A 132 9.79 13.06 -19.06
N GLU A 133 10.02 14.07 -19.93
CA GLU A 133 10.93 15.20 -19.68
C GLU A 133 10.43 16.04 -18.50
N GLN A 134 9.14 16.41 -18.48
CA GLN A 134 8.56 17.16 -17.37
C GLN A 134 8.70 16.41 -16.04
N ARG A 135 8.47 15.09 -16.02
CA ARG A 135 8.68 14.27 -14.81
C ARG A 135 10.13 14.27 -14.36
N ALA A 136 11.08 14.22 -15.29
CA ALA A 136 12.50 14.29 -14.96
C ALA A 136 12.88 15.65 -14.36
N LEU A 137 12.29 16.74 -14.85
CA LEU A 137 12.53 18.10 -14.36
C LEU A 137 11.88 18.37 -12.99
N VAL A 138 10.61 17.98 -12.83
CA VAL A 138 9.80 18.26 -11.62
C VAL A 138 10.12 17.28 -10.48
N GLY A 139 10.55 16.06 -10.81
CA GLY A 139 10.79 14.96 -9.87
C GLY A 139 9.54 14.12 -9.61
N LYS A 140 9.76 12.85 -9.25
CA LYS A 140 8.72 11.84 -9.01
C LYS A 140 7.69 12.29 -7.96
N PHE A 141 8.14 12.97 -6.93
CA PHE A 141 7.32 13.36 -5.77
C PHE A 141 6.24 14.39 -6.12
N TYR A 142 6.60 15.38 -6.96
CA TYR A 142 5.69 16.48 -7.34
C TYR A 142 5.03 16.30 -8.71
N PHE A 143 5.57 15.41 -9.56
CA PHE A 143 5.02 15.22 -10.89
C PHE A 143 3.59 14.67 -10.81
N ARG A 144 2.66 15.39 -11.45
CA ARG A 144 1.26 15.01 -11.62
C ARG A 144 0.97 14.80 -13.10
N PRO A 145 0.71 13.56 -13.55
CA PRO A 145 0.30 13.34 -14.93
C PRO A 145 -1.09 13.96 -15.17
N PRO A 146 -1.42 14.38 -16.40
CA PRO A 146 -2.75 14.89 -16.72
C PRO A 146 -3.85 13.89 -16.33
N GLY A 147 -4.83 14.34 -15.56
CA GLY A 147 -5.90 13.50 -15.01
C GLY A 147 -5.48 12.56 -13.89
N GLY A 148 -4.25 12.67 -13.38
CA GLY A 148 -3.72 11.83 -12.33
C GLY A 148 -3.35 12.56 -11.03
N GLU A 149 -2.64 11.87 -10.14
CA GLU A 149 -2.17 12.36 -8.84
C GLU A 149 -0.64 12.43 -8.80
N SER A 150 -0.08 13.38 -8.05
CA SER A 150 1.29 13.33 -7.55
C SER A 150 1.35 12.55 -6.23
N TRP A 151 2.55 12.26 -5.72
CA TRP A 151 2.70 11.74 -4.36
C TRP A 151 2.16 12.72 -3.31
N CYS A 152 2.32 14.03 -3.53
CA CYS A 152 1.76 15.05 -2.64
C CYS A 152 0.24 14.98 -2.54
N ASP A 153 -0.46 14.69 -3.64
CA ASP A 153 -1.93 14.54 -3.63
C ASP A 153 -2.35 13.32 -2.83
N VAL A 154 -1.64 12.20 -3.00
CA VAL A 154 -1.87 10.98 -2.20
C VAL A 154 -1.62 11.25 -0.72
N ILE A 155 -0.49 11.87 -0.36
CA ILE A 155 -0.17 12.24 1.02
C ILE A 155 -1.26 13.13 1.61
N LEU A 156 -1.77 14.09 0.84
CA LEU A 156 -2.81 15.01 1.30
C LEU A 156 -4.10 14.26 1.68
N ARG A 157 -4.57 13.31 0.85
CA ARG A 157 -5.75 12.52 1.20
C ARG A 157 -5.50 11.53 2.34
N LEU A 158 -4.29 10.97 2.47
CA LEU A 158 -3.96 10.06 3.56
C LEU A 158 -3.85 10.74 4.92
N ARG A 159 -3.54 12.05 4.98
CA ARG A 159 -3.60 12.81 6.25
C ARG A 159 -4.98 12.69 6.92
N SER A 160 -6.06 12.74 6.14
CA SER A 160 -7.41 12.58 6.68
C SER A 160 -7.72 11.14 7.14
N VAL A 161 -7.07 10.11 6.55
CA VAL A 161 -7.16 8.73 7.06
C VAL A 161 -6.45 8.63 8.42
N VAL A 162 -5.24 9.20 8.52
CA VAL A 162 -4.49 9.23 9.78
C VAL A 162 -5.31 9.91 10.91
N GLU A 163 -6.04 10.98 10.60
CA GLU A 163 -6.90 11.64 11.60
C GLU A 163 -8.09 10.76 12.03
N VAL A 164 -8.66 9.96 11.12
CA VAL A 164 -9.71 8.98 11.47
C VAL A 164 -9.13 7.90 12.39
N LEU A 165 -7.98 7.34 12.05
CA LEU A 165 -7.30 6.33 12.88
C LEU A 165 -7.05 6.84 14.30
N ARG A 166 -6.61 8.09 14.43
CA ARG A 166 -6.33 8.71 15.73
C ARG A 166 -7.59 8.98 16.54
N ARG A 167 -8.67 9.39 15.89
CA ARG A 167 -9.90 9.79 16.58
C ARG A 167 -10.78 8.60 16.95
N ASP A 168 -10.94 7.65 16.02
CA ASP A 168 -11.99 6.64 16.08
C ASP A 168 -11.46 5.24 16.44
N HIS A 169 -10.14 4.98 16.29
CA HIS A 169 -9.54 3.65 16.44
C HIS A 169 -8.46 3.60 17.53
N VAL A 170 -8.68 4.36 18.60
CA VAL A 170 -7.76 4.38 19.75
C VAL A 170 -7.70 3.00 20.40
N ALA A 171 -6.48 2.49 20.59
CA ALA A 171 -6.18 1.17 21.14
C ALA A 171 -6.64 -0.03 20.28
N ASP A 172 -7.20 0.20 19.10
CA ASP A 172 -7.48 -0.87 18.13
C ASP A 172 -6.18 -1.43 17.51
N ARG A 173 -6.30 -2.58 16.93
CA ARG A 173 -5.25 -3.24 16.13
C ARG A 173 -5.74 -3.24 14.68
N VAL A 174 -5.26 -2.25 13.92
CA VAL A 174 -5.79 -1.92 12.60
C VAL A 174 -4.93 -2.55 11.50
N LEU A 175 -5.56 -3.24 10.56
CA LEU A 175 -4.95 -3.64 9.30
C LEU A 175 -5.51 -2.79 8.16
N ILE A 176 -4.63 -2.17 7.39
CA ILE A 176 -4.96 -1.48 6.13
C ILE A 176 -4.43 -2.31 4.96
N VAL A 177 -5.31 -2.71 4.04
CA VAL A 177 -4.91 -3.35 2.79
C VAL A 177 -5.04 -2.36 1.65
N ALA A 178 -3.92 -2.04 1.02
CA ALA A 178 -3.85 -0.99 0.00
C ALA A 178 -2.81 -1.32 -1.10
N HIS A 179 -2.03 -0.34 -1.54
CA HIS A 179 -1.18 -0.39 -2.72
C HIS A 179 0.23 0.12 -2.40
N GLN A 180 1.16 -0.05 -3.35
CA GLN A 180 2.57 0.30 -3.15
C GLN A 180 2.79 1.77 -2.78
N VAL A 181 2.22 2.70 -3.56
CA VAL A 181 2.41 4.14 -3.29
C VAL A 181 1.74 4.53 -1.97
N ILE A 182 0.61 3.90 -1.63
CA ILE A 182 -0.10 4.14 -0.37
C ILE A 182 0.76 3.72 0.83
N VAL A 183 1.40 2.54 0.79
CA VAL A 183 2.33 2.09 1.83
C VAL A 183 3.47 3.11 2.01
N ASN A 184 4.10 3.53 0.93
CA ASN A 184 5.20 4.51 0.97
C ASN A 184 4.73 5.88 1.49
N CYS A 185 3.54 6.35 1.10
CA CYS A 185 2.99 7.62 1.58
C CYS A 185 2.59 7.57 3.06
N PHE A 186 2.14 6.42 3.58
CA PHE A 186 1.97 6.23 5.03
C PHE A 186 3.31 6.27 5.75
N ARG A 187 4.35 5.64 5.21
CA ARG A 187 5.71 5.73 5.76
C ARG A 187 6.18 7.18 5.86
N TYR A 188 5.99 7.96 4.78
CA TYR A 188 6.29 9.40 4.80
C TYR A 188 5.60 10.13 5.95
N LEU A 189 4.31 9.86 6.19
CA LEU A 189 3.52 10.52 7.23
C LEU A 189 3.89 10.06 8.64
N LEU A 190 4.00 8.74 8.86
CA LEU A 190 4.15 8.16 10.19
C LEU A 190 5.60 8.22 10.71
N GLU A 191 6.57 8.16 9.81
CA GLU A 191 8.00 8.26 10.14
C GLU A 191 8.52 9.70 10.02
N HIS A 192 7.65 10.68 9.68
CA HIS A 192 8.01 12.10 9.49
C HIS A 192 9.18 12.30 8.49
N LEU A 193 9.18 11.52 7.41
CA LEU A 193 10.22 11.57 6.39
C LEU A 193 10.10 12.84 5.55
N ASP A 194 11.22 13.25 4.98
CA ASP A 194 11.26 14.24 3.91
C ASP A 194 11.20 13.57 2.52
N GLU A 195 11.16 14.39 1.46
CA GLU A 195 11.13 13.92 0.08
C GLU A 195 12.33 13.03 -0.25
N ALA A 196 13.53 13.45 0.15
CA ALA A 196 14.75 12.72 -0.18
C ALA A 196 14.78 11.33 0.45
N ALA A 197 14.35 11.23 1.71
CA ALA A 197 14.31 9.98 2.46
C ALA A 197 13.29 8.99 1.87
N ILE A 198 12.05 9.43 1.60
CA ILE A 198 11.03 8.52 1.06
C ILE A 198 11.35 8.09 -0.38
N LEU A 199 11.90 8.97 -1.21
CA LEU A 199 12.35 8.59 -2.55
C LEU A 199 13.58 7.67 -2.51
N ALA A 200 14.44 7.77 -1.49
CA ALA A 200 15.53 6.81 -1.29
C ALA A 200 15.01 5.42 -0.96
N ILE A 201 14.03 5.32 -0.07
CA ILE A 201 13.35 4.06 0.27
C ILE A 201 12.71 3.44 -0.98
N ASP A 202 11.94 4.22 -1.73
CA ASP A 202 11.27 3.77 -2.95
C ASP A 202 12.24 3.30 -4.05
N ARG A 203 13.42 3.94 -4.16
CA ARG A 203 14.47 3.48 -5.10
C ARG A 203 15.16 2.20 -4.66
N GLN A 204 15.26 1.97 -3.35
CA GLN A 204 15.98 0.85 -2.77
C GLN A 204 15.25 -0.47 -3.01
N ALA A 205 13.94 -0.50 -2.81
CA ALA A 205 13.13 -1.69 -3.02
C ALA A 205 11.64 -1.32 -3.24
N ASP A 206 10.97 -2.08 -4.10
CA ASP A 206 9.51 -2.05 -4.20
C ASP A 206 8.89 -2.76 -2.98
N VAL A 207 7.68 -2.37 -2.63
CA VAL A 207 6.89 -3.07 -1.61
C VAL A 207 6.46 -4.43 -2.17
N PRO A 208 6.79 -5.57 -1.55
CA PRO A 208 6.35 -6.88 -2.02
C PRO A 208 4.82 -7.02 -2.01
N ASN A 209 4.27 -7.83 -2.90
CA ASN A 209 2.86 -8.22 -2.81
C ASN A 209 2.61 -8.94 -1.48
N CYS A 210 1.54 -8.61 -0.79
CA CYS A 210 1.30 -8.99 0.61
C CYS A 210 2.44 -8.62 1.58
N GLY A 211 3.34 -7.72 1.20
CA GLY A 211 4.34 -7.15 2.10
C GLY A 211 3.66 -6.33 3.19
N LEU A 212 4.10 -6.55 4.42
CA LEU A 212 3.49 -5.99 5.62
C LEU A 212 4.44 -4.99 6.28
N THR A 213 3.98 -3.76 6.47
CA THR A 213 4.67 -2.73 7.25
C THR A 213 3.93 -2.55 8.57
N GLU A 214 4.63 -2.72 9.67
CA GLU A 214 4.07 -2.73 11.02
C GLU A 214 4.57 -1.57 11.85
N TYR A 215 3.64 -0.90 12.51
CA TYR A 215 3.89 0.14 13.51
C TYR A 215 3.25 -0.26 14.85
N ALA A 216 3.97 -0.01 15.93
CA ALA A 216 3.45 -0.16 17.29
C ALA A 216 3.55 1.16 18.06
N LEU A 217 2.62 1.36 18.98
CA LEU A 217 2.63 2.51 19.86
C LEU A 217 3.88 2.49 20.74
N GLN A 218 4.61 3.59 20.80
CA GLN A 218 5.72 3.75 21.74
C GLN A 218 5.20 3.91 23.18
N ASP A 219 5.99 3.38 24.14
CA ASP A 219 5.71 3.50 25.56
C ASP A 219 5.62 4.98 25.99
N ILE A 220 4.60 5.32 26.75
CA ILE A 220 4.04 6.67 26.97
C ILE A 220 4.92 7.55 27.88
N THR A 221 6.09 7.14 28.24
CA THR A 221 6.98 7.90 29.13
C THR A 221 7.69 9.08 28.46
N GLN A 222 7.54 9.23 27.13
CA GLN A 222 8.09 10.34 26.36
C GLN A 222 6.99 11.25 25.79
N VAL A 223 7.28 12.53 25.70
CA VAL A 223 6.38 13.69 25.51
C VAL A 223 5.59 13.71 24.19
N SER A 224 5.77 12.75 23.30
CA SER A 224 4.95 12.58 22.07
C SER A 224 4.71 11.11 21.81
N ALA A 225 3.46 10.66 21.95
CA ALA A 225 3.06 9.35 21.49
C ALA A 225 3.12 9.33 19.95
N CYS A 226 4.03 8.57 19.39
CA CYS A 226 4.12 8.32 17.96
C CYS A 226 4.26 6.83 17.71
N PHE A 227 3.89 6.38 16.54
CA PHE A 227 4.16 5.02 16.13
C PHE A 227 5.66 4.82 15.95
N ARG A 228 6.15 3.68 16.45
CA ARG A 228 7.46 3.16 16.09
C ARG A 228 7.30 2.16 14.95
N LEU A 229 8.08 2.33 13.88
CA LEU A 229 8.24 1.30 12.86
C LEU A 229 8.85 0.05 13.52
N VAL A 230 8.12 -1.06 13.49
CA VAL A 230 8.58 -2.37 13.98
C VAL A 230 9.28 -3.12 12.86
N ALA A 231 8.63 -3.19 11.71
CA ALA A 231 9.18 -3.83 10.51
C ALA A 231 8.57 -3.20 9.25
N ALA A 232 9.36 -3.12 8.18
CA ALA A 232 8.90 -2.65 6.88
C ALA A 232 9.00 -3.75 5.83
N ASN A 233 7.97 -3.85 4.98
CA ASN A 233 7.95 -4.74 3.82
C ASN A 233 8.28 -6.21 4.16
N GLN A 234 7.93 -6.67 5.38
CA GLN A 234 8.17 -8.04 5.79
C GLN A 234 7.31 -9.02 4.99
N VAL A 235 7.92 -10.11 4.61
CA VAL A 235 7.30 -11.20 3.83
C VAL A 235 7.12 -12.48 4.65
N ALA A 236 7.32 -12.39 5.96
CA ALA A 236 7.15 -13.51 6.89
C ALA A 236 5.84 -14.29 6.73
N PRO A 237 4.68 -13.64 6.43
CA PRO A 237 3.45 -14.38 6.15
C PRO A 237 3.58 -15.34 4.96
N MET A 238 4.21 -14.94 3.87
CA MET A 238 4.39 -15.78 2.68
C MET A 238 5.42 -16.88 2.92
N GLU A 239 6.54 -16.56 3.59
CA GLU A 239 7.58 -17.52 3.93
C GLU A 239 7.04 -18.62 4.86
N ALA A 240 6.22 -18.26 5.85
CA ALA A 240 5.62 -19.20 6.78
C ALA A 240 4.68 -20.23 6.12
N GLU A 241 4.06 -19.88 5.00
CA GLU A 241 3.12 -20.70 4.25
C GLU A 241 3.71 -21.22 2.92
N ALA A 242 5.02 -21.02 2.70
CA ALA A 242 5.71 -21.37 1.44
C ALA A 242 5.04 -20.78 0.18
N ALA A 243 4.37 -19.63 0.30
CA ALA A 243 3.82 -18.89 -0.83
C ALA A 243 4.93 -18.06 -1.49
N ALA A 244 4.97 -18.04 -2.82
CA ALA A 244 5.99 -17.30 -3.54
C ALA A 244 5.86 -15.80 -3.31
N VAL A 245 6.98 -15.14 -3.02
CA VAL A 245 7.07 -13.67 -2.90
C VAL A 245 7.22 -13.07 -4.29
N THR A 246 6.40 -12.08 -4.60
CA THR A 246 6.49 -11.32 -5.86
C THR A 246 6.69 -9.83 -5.58
N VAL A 247 7.44 -9.17 -6.45
CA VAL A 247 7.78 -7.76 -6.33
C VAL A 247 7.62 -7.12 -7.70
N ALA A 248 6.42 -6.72 -8.04
CA ALA A 248 6.14 -6.00 -9.28
C ALA A 248 5.71 -4.56 -8.94
N PRO A 249 6.33 -3.52 -9.52
CA PRO A 249 5.94 -2.14 -9.24
C PRO A 249 4.52 -1.86 -9.74
N ASP A 250 3.75 -1.08 -8.98
CA ASP A 250 2.45 -0.57 -9.45
C ASP A 250 2.65 0.68 -10.32
N GLU A 251 3.75 1.38 -10.16
CA GLU A 251 4.09 2.61 -10.88
C GLU A 251 5.20 2.36 -11.91
N PRO A 252 5.08 2.91 -13.14
CA PRO A 252 6.18 2.85 -14.10
C PRO A 252 7.44 3.49 -13.50
N LYS A 253 8.54 2.71 -13.41
CA LYS A 253 9.83 3.24 -12.95
C LYS A 253 10.34 4.23 -13.98
N GLY A 254 10.40 5.51 -13.63
CA GLY A 254 11.14 6.50 -14.40
C GLY A 254 12.65 6.22 -14.37
N PRO A 255 13.46 6.95 -15.14
CA PRO A 255 14.91 6.85 -15.05
C PRO A 255 15.35 7.06 -13.60
N LYS A 256 16.30 6.21 -13.17
CA LYS A 256 16.93 6.28 -11.86
C LYS A 256 17.72 7.57 -11.73
#